data_7222578cb311b4b5140c98e818781d0a
#
_entry.id   7222578cb311b4b5140c98e818781d0a
#
_cell.length_a   1.000
_cell.length_b   1.000
_cell.length_c   1.000
_cell.angle_alpha   90.00
_cell.angle_beta   90.00
_cell.angle_gamma   90.00
#
_symmetry.space_group_name_H-M   'P 1'
#
loop_
_entity.id
_entity.type
_entity.pdbx_description
1 polymer ?
#
loop_
_entity_poly.entity_id
_entity_poly.type
_entity_poly.pdbx_seq_one_letter_code
_entity_poly.pdbx_strand_id
1 'polypeptide(L)'
;MKRKLLSVILSFLFVFSMAISVSASADGIEDGSTTISPRAHDVEAKRELVNTQTLVKPPIGYAKGQPSNGTVFPSYGGGFYWVDGGFGNSVTLNLNLGWGPISTSVSVGSTGGTAGYFVSAPVNKPCKLFVYRDLTCKRYANYERLIGTSKWWFKGYNTVVTPTRNYFEVRLV
;
A
#
# COMPACT_ATOMS: atom_id res chain seq x y z
N MET A 1 10.17 18.36 52.37
CA MET A 1 10.56 19.41 51.39
C MET A 1 9.90 19.09 50.06
N LYS A 2 8.96 19.96 49.65
CA LYS A 2 8.13 19.80 48.44
C LYS A 2 8.90 20.45 47.27
N ARG A 3 9.08 19.71 46.14
CA ARG A 3 9.45 20.35 44.86
C ARG A 3 8.43 19.91 43.81
N LYS A 4 7.61 20.89 43.41
CA LYS A 4 6.67 20.83 42.30
C LYS A 4 7.45 20.92 41.00
N LEU A 5 7.31 19.95 40.10
CA LEU A 5 7.75 20.05 38.72
C LEU A 5 6.56 20.47 37.87
N LEU A 6 6.69 21.64 37.30
CA LEU A 6 5.76 22.28 36.38
C LEU A 6 5.92 21.62 35.01
N SER A 7 4.86 20.96 34.54
CA SER A 7 4.77 20.42 33.18
C SER A 7 4.34 21.57 32.25
N VAL A 8 5.22 21.99 31.35
CA VAL A 8 4.87 22.93 30.26
C VAL A 8 4.42 22.12 29.07
N ILE A 9 3.10 22.11 28.83
CA ILE A 9 2.51 21.60 27.60
C ILE A 9 2.61 22.70 26.55
N LEU A 10 3.50 22.51 25.58
CA LEU A 10 3.61 23.39 24.44
C LEU A 10 2.66 22.89 23.34
N SER A 11 1.46 23.50 23.30
CA SER A 11 0.50 23.30 22.22
C SER A 11 0.95 24.03 20.97
N PHE A 12 1.39 23.28 19.95
CA PHE A 12 1.62 23.82 18.62
C PHE A 12 0.28 23.95 17.90
N LEU A 13 -0.28 25.15 17.90
CA LEU A 13 -1.44 25.52 17.11
C LEU A 13 -0.96 25.86 15.68
N PHE A 14 -1.11 24.94 14.74
CA PHE A 14 -0.90 25.25 13.32
C PHE A 14 -2.12 25.99 12.79
N VAL A 15 -2.04 27.32 12.73
CA VAL A 15 -3.03 28.16 12.04
C VAL A 15 -2.71 28.12 10.56
N PHE A 16 -3.55 27.42 9.80
CA PHE A 16 -3.51 27.44 8.33
C PHE A 16 -4.20 28.71 7.85
N SER A 17 -3.43 29.78 7.57
CA SER A 17 -3.92 30.99 6.95
C SER A 17 -4.17 30.74 5.46
N MET A 18 -5.41 30.55 5.06
CA MET A 18 -5.81 30.67 3.66
C MET A 18 -5.80 32.16 3.28
N ALA A 19 -4.80 32.58 2.53
CA ALA A 19 -4.78 33.86 1.87
C ALA A 19 -5.70 33.79 0.63
N ILE A 20 -6.89 34.37 0.75
CA ILE A 20 -7.77 34.63 -0.40
C ILE A 20 -7.23 35.91 -1.06
N SER A 21 -6.51 35.78 -2.17
CA SER A 21 -6.13 36.91 -3.00
C SER A 21 -7.33 37.32 -3.86
N VAL A 22 -7.96 38.39 -3.48
CA VAL A 22 -8.91 39.11 -4.33
C VAL A 22 -8.10 39.91 -5.35
N SER A 23 -8.13 39.50 -6.62
CA SER A 23 -7.56 40.28 -7.73
C SER A 23 -8.55 41.35 -8.13
N ALA A 24 -8.18 42.59 -7.83
CA ALA A 24 -8.84 43.76 -8.41
C ALA A 24 -8.48 43.87 -9.90
N SER A 25 -9.47 43.92 -10.77
CA SER A 25 -9.31 44.20 -12.19
C SER A 25 -8.88 45.67 -12.37
N ALA A 26 -7.71 45.87 -12.97
CA ALA A 26 -7.34 47.12 -13.57
C ALA A 26 -7.32 46.90 -15.08
N ASP A 27 -8.20 47.63 -15.78
CA ASP A 27 -8.18 47.76 -17.24
C ASP A 27 -6.88 48.42 -17.70
N GLY A 28 -6.28 47.89 -18.77
CA GLY A 28 -5.23 48.60 -19.45
C GLY A 28 -4.28 47.75 -20.30
N ILE A 29 -4.59 47.72 -21.61
CA ILE A 29 -3.68 47.65 -22.77
C ILE A 29 -3.03 46.28 -23.08
N GLU A 30 -3.40 45.84 -24.31
CA GLU A 30 -2.89 44.72 -25.09
C GLU A 30 -1.35 44.71 -25.22
N ASP A 31 -0.71 43.59 -24.89
CA ASP A 31 0.43 43.08 -25.66
C ASP A 31 0.33 41.57 -25.72
N GLY A 32 0.21 41.06 -26.96
CA GLY A 32 -0.15 39.68 -27.26
C GLY A 32 0.98 38.68 -27.01
N SER A 33 1.16 38.26 -25.75
CA SER A 33 1.90 37.03 -25.44
C SER A 33 1.11 36.23 -24.43
N THR A 34 0.08 35.54 -24.89
CA THR A 34 -0.61 34.55 -24.07
C THR A 34 0.28 33.31 -23.94
N THR A 35 1.12 33.27 -22.93
CA THR A 35 1.71 32.03 -22.43
C THR A 35 0.57 31.21 -21.85
N ILE A 36 -0.05 30.38 -22.70
CA ILE A 36 -1.04 29.40 -22.27
C ILE A 36 -0.26 28.36 -21.47
N SER A 37 -0.33 28.45 -20.13
CA SER A 37 0.12 27.38 -19.27
C SER A 37 -0.78 26.15 -19.54
N PRO A 38 -0.23 25.00 -19.95
CA PRO A 38 -1.04 23.81 -20.24
C PRO A 38 -1.86 23.46 -19.00
N ARG A 39 -3.19 23.45 -19.13
CA ARG A 39 -4.06 22.95 -18.07
C ARG A 39 -3.88 21.45 -17.94
N ALA A 40 -4.07 20.90 -16.75
CA ALA A 40 -3.91 19.46 -16.45
C ALA A 40 -4.77 18.53 -17.34
N HIS A 41 -5.74 19.09 -18.10
CA HIS A 41 -6.61 18.39 -19.04
C HIS A 41 -6.06 18.28 -20.47
N ASP A 42 -4.93 18.91 -20.76
CA ASP A 42 -4.36 18.96 -22.12
C ASP A 42 -3.38 17.80 -22.40
N VAL A 43 -3.33 16.82 -21.51
CA VAL A 43 -2.41 15.68 -21.60
C VAL A 43 -3.18 14.38 -21.69
N GLU A 44 -2.81 13.54 -22.65
CA GLU A 44 -3.28 12.17 -22.79
C GLU A 44 -2.19 11.21 -22.32
N ALA A 45 -2.57 10.22 -21.50
CA ALA A 45 -1.67 9.23 -20.95
C ALA A 45 -2.00 7.84 -21.47
N LYS A 46 -0.97 7.03 -21.76
CA LYS A 46 -1.10 5.59 -22.02
C LYS A 46 -0.06 4.81 -21.24
N ARG A 47 -0.36 3.53 -21.00
CA ARG A 47 0.61 2.59 -20.47
C ARG A 47 0.64 1.32 -21.30
N GLU A 48 1.83 0.77 -21.48
CA GLU A 48 2.07 -0.46 -22.24
C GLU A 48 2.70 -1.51 -21.33
N LEU A 49 2.18 -2.73 -21.35
CA LEU A 49 2.76 -3.86 -20.60
C LEU A 49 4.08 -4.26 -21.24
N VAL A 50 5.18 -4.21 -20.48
CA VAL A 50 6.53 -4.54 -20.94
C VAL A 50 6.95 -5.92 -20.47
N ASN A 51 6.72 -6.23 -19.18
CA ASN A 51 7.15 -7.49 -18.58
C ASN A 51 6.10 -8.03 -17.62
N THR A 52 6.07 -9.36 -17.49
CA THR A 52 5.29 -10.05 -16.44
C THR A 52 6.18 -11.11 -15.81
N GLN A 53 6.17 -11.18 -14.47
CA GLN A 53 6.85 -12.22 -13.70
C GLN A 53 5.94 -12.71 -12.59
N THR A 54 5.87 -14.02 -12.40
CA THR A 54 5.15 -14.63 -11.28
C THR A 54 6.16 -15.12 -10.25
N LEU A 55 5.96 -14.74 -9.00
CA LEU A 55 6.68 -15.27 -7.85
C LEU A 55 5.76 -16.28 -7.15
N VAL A 56 6.25 -17.51 -6.99
CA VAL A 56 5.48 -18.60 -6.38
C VAL A 56 5.82 -18.70 -4.90
N LYS A 57 4.80 -18.60 -4.06
CA LYS A 57 4.87 -18.74 -2.59
C LYS A 57 5.95 -17.88 -1.89
N PRO A 58 6.23 -16.63 -2.27
CA PRO A 58 7.07 -15.81 -1.41
C PRO A 58 6.44 -15.70 -0.02
N PRO A 59 7.26 -15.70 1.05
CA PRO A 59 6.77 -15.50 2.41
C PRO A 59 6.27 -14.07 2.57
N ILE A 60 5.04 -13.90 3.02
CA ILE A 60 4.47 -12.59 3.30
C ILE A 60 4.65 -12.22 4.76
N GLY A 61 4.24 -13.09 5.68
CA GLY A 61 4.37 -12.84 7.12
C GLY A 61 3.28 -13.50 7.95
N TYR A 62 3.30 -13.23 9.23
CA TYR A 62 2.24 -13.67 10.13
C TYR A 62 0.97 -12.84 9.91
N ALA A 63 -0.18 -13.50 9.83
CA ALA A 63 -1.48 -12.83 9.81
C ALA A 63 -1.63 -11.90 11.03
N LYS A 64 -2.27 -10.76 10.87
CA LYS A 64 -2.51 -9.80 11.96
C LYS A 64 -3.59 -10.31 12.93
N GLY A 65 -3.67 -9.69 14.11
CA GLY A 65 -4.66 -10.04 15.13
C GLY A 65 -4.28 -11.25 16.00
N GLN A 66 -3.07 -11.80 15.84
CA GLN A 66 -2.59 -12.91 16.66
C GLN A 66 -1.77 -12.40 17.86
N PRO A 67 -1.91 -13.05 19.05
CA PRO A 67 -1.09 -12.75 20.23
C PRO A 67 0.40 -12.96 19.94
N SER A 68 1.28 -12.24 20.64
CA SER A 68 2.74 -12.36 20.48
C SER A 68 3.25 -13.75 20.82
N ASN A 69 2.66 -14.39 21.82
CA ASN A 69 2.94 -15.75 22.29
C ASN A 69 2.15 -16.86 21.60
N GLY A 70 1.41 -16.53 20.51
CA GLY A 70 0.56 -17.47 19.78
C GLY A 70 -0.78 -17.76 20.44
N THR A 71 -1.60 -18.52 19.73
CA THR A 71 -2.92 -19.01 20.18
C THR A 71 -2.83 -20.47 20.53
N VAL A 72 -3.40 -20.87 21.65
CA VAL A 72 -3.53 -22.27 22.07
C VAL A 72 -4.96 -22.74 21.84
N PHE A 73 -5.14 -23.77 21.03
CA PHE A 73 -6.45 -24.37 20.78
C PHE A 73 -6.68 -25.54 21.74
N PRO A 74 -7.93 -25.74 22.21
CA PRO A 74 -8.25 -26.79 23.16
C PRO A 74 -8.15 -28.19 22.55
N SER A 75 -8.16 -29.24 23.39
CA SER A 75 -7.99 -30.64 22.96
C SER A 75 -9.07 -31.16 22.00
N TYR A 76 -10.26 -30.56 21.97
CA TYR A 76 -11.32 -30.90 21.04
C TYR A 76 -11.13 -30.28 19.62
N GLY A 77 -10.06 -29.53 19.39
CA GLY A 77 -9.74 -28.96 18.11
C GLY A 77 -9.94 -27.45 18.03
N GLY A 78 -9.56 -26.89 16.88
CA GLY A 78 -9.70 -25.47 16.59
C GLY A 78 -8.82 -25.06 15.41
N GLY A 79 -8.82 -23.77 15.11
CA GLY A 79 -8.04 -23.20 14.05
C GLY A 79 -8.26 -21.71 13.89
N PHE A 80 -7.61 -21.17 12.89
CA PHE A 80 -7.70 -19.75 12.56
C PHE A 80 -8.73 -19.51 11.47
N TYR A 81 -9.59 -18.52 11.65
CA TYR A 81 -10.34 -17.91 10.56
C TYR A 81 -9.52 -16.77 9.98
N TRP A 82 -9.10 -16.91 8.72
CA TRP A 82 -8.32 -15.90 8.04
C TRP A 82 -9.18 -15.12 7.05
N VAL A 83 -9.00 -13.79 7.07
CA VAL A 83 -9.68 -12.86 6.16
C VAL A 83 -8.63 -12.02 5.45
N ASP A 84 -8.77 -11.85 4.14
CA ASP A 84 -7.92 -10.96 3.36
C ASP A 84 -8.30 -9.48 3.58
N GLY A 85 -7.30 -8.60 3.43
CA GLY A 85 -7.52 -7.16 3.54
C GLY A 85 -7.59 -6.66 4.97
N GLY A 86 -8.27 -5.52 5.13
CA GLY A 86 -8.35 -4.77 6.38
C GLY A 86 -7.26 -3.72 6.52
N PHE A 87 -7.62 -2.58 7.10
CA PHE A 87 -6.71 -1.46 7.32
C PHE A 87 -5.55 -1.88 8.24
N GLY A 88 -4.31 -1.57 7.83
CA GLY A 88 -3.11 -1.91 8.59
C GLY A 88 -2.65 -3.38 8.51
N ASN A 89 -3.32 -4.22 7.72
CA ASN A 89 -2.97 -5.65 7.58
C ASN A 89 -2.01 -5.91 6.41
N SER A 90 -1.18 -4.95 6.05
CA SER A 90 -0.16 -5.09 5.01
C SER A 90 1.25 -5.13 5.59
N VAL A 91 2.16 -5.70 4.82
CA VAL A 91 3.59 -5.71 5.07
C VAL A 91 4.33 -5.23 3.83
N THR A 92 5.45 -4.56 4.04
CA THR A 92 6.32 -4.14 2.93
C THR A 92 7.21 -5.30 2.55
N LEU A 93 7.19 -5.67 1.28
CA LEU A 93 8.06 -6.69 0.69
C LEU A 93 9.09 -6.03 -0.21
N ASN A 94 10.35 -6.46 -0.07
CA ASN A 94 11.41 -6.15 -1.01
C ASN A 94 11.57 -7.34 -1.95
N LEU A 95 11.16 -7.17 -3.20
CA LEU A 95 11.18 -8.21 -4.23
C LEU A 95 12.31 -7.94 -5.22
N ASN A 96 13.03 -8.99 -5.58
CA ASN A 96 14.04 -8.91 -6.64
C ASN A 96 13.46 -9.52 -7.93
N LEU A 97 13.14 -8.67 -8.88
CA LEU A 97 12.56 -9.06 -10.17
C LEU A 97 13.61 -9.03 -11.26
N GLY A 98 13.35 -9.71 -12.38
CA GLY A 98 14.26 -9.74 -13.53
C GLY A 98 14.61 -8.37 -14.12
N TRP A 99 13.85 -7.33 -13.77
CA TRP A 99 14.09 -5.93 -14.18
C TRP A 99 14.55 -5.01 -13.04
N GLY A 100 14.94 -5.59 -11.89
CA GLY A 100 15.49 -4.91 -10.73
C GLY A 100 14.66 -5.05 -9.45
N PRO A 101 15.21 -4.58 -8.33
CA PRO A 101 14.54 -4.63 -7.03
C PRO A 101 13.37 -3.64 -6.98
N ILE A 102 12.31 -4.03 -6.32
CA ILE A 102 11.16 -3.18 -6.00
C ILE A 102 10.75 -3.34 -4.54
N SER A 103 10.18 -2.30 -3.97
CA SER A 103 9.51 -2.34 -2.67
C SER A 103 8.01 -2.15 -2.88
N THR A 104 7.20 -3.04 -2.30
CA THR A 104 5.74 -2.99 -2.46
C THR A 104 5.04 -3.41 -1.17
N SER A 105 3.82 -2.90 -0.97
CA SER A 105 2.99 -3.28 0.17
C SER A 105 2.00 -4.36 -0.24
N VAL A 106 1.97 -5.46 0.50
CA VAL A 106 1.07 -6.61 0.25
C VAL A 106 0.29 -6.92 1.52
N SER A 107 -1.02 -7.16 1.39
CA SER A 107 -1.85 -7.59 2.52
C SER A 107 -1.40 -8.96 3.02
N VAL A 108 -1.27 -9.09 4.33
CA VAL A 108 -1.04 -10.37 5.01
C VAL A 108 -2.35 -10.95 5.57
N GLY A 109 -3.42 -10.14 5.55
CA GLY A 109 -4.70 -10.50 6.15
C GLY A 109 -4.68 -10.51 7.67
N SER A 110 -5.78 -10.91 8.26
CA SER A 110 -5.96 -10.98 9.72
C SER A 110 -6.67 -12.26 10.16
N THR A 111 -6.49 -12.58 11.43
CA THR A 111 -7.25 -13.61 12.14
C THR A 111 -8.01 -12.98 13.32
N GLY A 112 -8.90 -13.74 13.95
CA GLY A 112 -9.64 -13.29 15.15
C GLY A 112 -11.14 -13.05 14.92
N GLY A 113 -11.62 -13.23 13.68
CA GLY A 113 -13.07 -13.27 13.37
C GLY A 113 -13.66 -14.66 13.53
N THR A 114 -14.97 -14.75 13.36
CA THR A 114 -15.75 -16.01 13.33
C THR A 114 -16.09 -16.47 11.90
N ALA A 115 -15.64 -15.73 10.90
CA ALA A 115 -15.87 -16.01 9.49
C ALA A 115 -14.59 -15.80 8.68
N GLY A 116 -14.47 -16.47 7.53
CA GLY A 116 -13.32 -16.40 6.65
C GLY A 116 -12.84 -17.78 6.22
N TYR A 117 -11.61 -17.87 5.72
CA TYR A 117 -11.00 -19.14 5.36
C TYR A 117 -10.47 -19.84 6.62
N PHE A 118 -10.99 -21.02 6.91
CA PHE A 118 -10.61 -21.77 8.11
C PHE A 118 -9.33 -22.57 7.85
N VAL A 119 -8.36 -22.41 8.78
CA VAL A 119 -7.10 -23.16 8.79
C VAL A 119 -7.00 -23.91 10.11
N SER A 120 -7.07 -25.25 10.06
CA SER A 120 -6.93 -26.10 11.24
C SER A 120 -5.56 -25.91 11.90
N ALA A 121 -5.53 -25.96 13.22
CA ALA A 121 -4.34 -25.75 14.02
C ALA A 121 -4.10 -26.92 15.00
N PRO A 122 -2.84 -27.16 15.42
CA PRO A 122 -2.53 -28.15 16.44
C PRO A 122 -3.13 -27.77 17.79
N VAL A 123 -3.62 -28.78 18.51
CA VAL A 123 -4.21 -28.63 19.85
C VAL A 123 -3.14 -28.55 20.93
N ASN A 124 -3.46 -27.85 22.04
CA ASN A 124 -2.65 -27.75 23.25
C ASN A 124 -1.21 -27.24 23.03
N LYS A 125 -0.95 -26.55 21.93
CA LYS A 125 0.34 -25.95 21.61
C LYS A 125 0.16 -24.52 21.14
N PRO A 126 1.00 -23.57 21.61
CA PRO A 126 0.95 -22.20 21.11
C PRO A 126 1.40 -22.16 19.65
N CYS A 127 0.59 -21.57 18.79
CA CYS A 127 0.87 -21.51 17.37
C CYS A 127 0.37 -20.19 16.74
N LYS A 128 0.92 -19.88 15.57
CA LYS A 128 0.58 -18.72 14.76
C LYS A 128 0.34 -19.12 13.31
N LEU A 129 -0.53 -18.40 12.65
CA LEU A 129 -0.79 -18.55 11.22
C LEU A 129 0.20 -17.70 10.42
N PHE A 130 0.98 -18.33 9.57
CA PHE A 130 1.88 -17.69 8.62
C PHE A 130 1.29 -17.78 7.19
N VAL A 131 1.43 -16.71 6.43
CA VAL A 131 0.81 -16.54 5.11
C VAL A 131 1.88 -16.45 4.04
N TYR A 132 1.70 -17.20 2.95
CA TYR A 132 2.42 -17.08 1.70
C TYR A 132 1.42 -16.71 0.61
N ARG A 133 1.87 -16.02 -0.43
CA ARG A 133 1.02 -15.66 -1.57
C ARG A 133 1.78 -15.79 -2.88
N ASP A 134 1.14 -16.29 -3.91
CA ASP A 134 1.64 -16.09 -5.27
C ASP A 134 1.45 -14.63 -5.66
N LEU A 135 2.46 -14.03 -6.27
CA LEU A 135 2.46 -12.63 -6.70
C LEU A 135 2.67 -12.54 -8.19
N THR A 136 1.75 -11.92 -8.91
CA THR A 136 1.94 -11.54 -10.31
C THR A 136 2.43 -10.10 -10.37
N CYS A 137 3.66 -9.91 -10.87
CA CYS A 137 4.31 -8.64 -11.02
C CYS A 137 4.26 -8.23 -12.50
N LYS A 138 3.62 -7.09 -12.81
CA LYS A 138 3.52 -6.54 -14.16
C LYS A 138 4.22 -5.20 -14.24
N ARG A 139 5.21 -5.07 -15.15
CA ARG A 139 5.91 -3.83 -15.43
C ARG A 139 5.27 -3.13 -16.62
N TYR A 140 4.94 -1.86 -16.43
CA TYR A 140 4.37 -1.02 -17.47
C TYR A 140 5.31 0.14 -17.79
N ALA A 141 5.43 0.46 -19.08
CA ALA A 141 5.99 1.72 -19.56
C ALA A 141 4.87 2.75 -19.66
N ASN A 142 5.08 3.91 -19.06
CA ASN A 142 4.11 5.01 -19.06
C ASN A 142 4.55 6.06 -20.07
N TYR A 143 3.61 6.57 -20.84
CA TYR A 143 3.81 7.61 -21.85
C TYR A 143 2.76 8.69 -21.70
N GLU A 144 3.12 9.91 -22.06
CA GLU A 144 2.21 11.06 -22.16
C GLU A 144 2.39 11.77 -23.50
N ARG A 145 1.33 12.39 -23.97
CA ARG A 145 1.36 13.33 -25.10
C ARG A 145 0.44 14.52 -24.87
N LEU A 146 0.73 15.65 -25.47
CA LEU A 146 -0.21 16.75 -25.54
C LEU A 146 -1.35 16.39 -26.49
N ILE A 147 -2.58 16.71 -26.12
CA ILE A 147 -3.76 16.52 -26.98
C ILE A 147 -3.55 17.28 -28.30
N GLY A 148 -3.87 16.62 -29.41
CA GLY A 148 -3.64 17.18 -30.76
C GLY A 148 -2.24 16.95 -31.33
N THR A 149 -1.33 16.32 -30.59
CA THR A 149 -0.01 15.92 -31.10
C THR A 149 0.10 14.41 -31.31
N SER A 150 0.98 13.97 -32.23
CA SER A 150 1.23 12.54 -32.45
C SER A 150 2.40 11.98 -31.62
N LYS A 151 3.22 12.85 -31.03
CA LYS A 151 4.44 12.45 -30.33
C LYS A 151 4.17 12.04 -28.89
N TRP A 152 4.55 10.82 -28.54
CA TRP A 152 4.52 10.29 -27.19
C TRP A 152 5.87 10.46 -26.51
N TRP A 153 5.87 10.89 -25.23
CA TRP A 153 7.08 10.98 -24.39
C TRP A 153 7.02 9.90 -23.34
N PHE A 154 8.10 9.14 -23.22
CA PHE A 154 8.27 8.17 -22.15
C PHE A 154 8.47 8.88 -20.81
N LYS A 155 7.68 8.48 -19.79
CA LYS A 155 7.66 9.08 -18.45
C LYS A 155 8.30 8.19 -17.38
N GLY A 156 8.51 6.91 -17.69
CA GLY A 156 9.10 5.97 -16.75
C GLY A 156 8.37 4.64 -16.71
N TYR A 157 8.87 3.77 -15.84
CA TYR A 157 8.25 2.48 -15.56
C TYR A 157 7.54 2.49 -14.22
N ASN A 158 6.43 1.75 -14.14
CA ASN A 158 5.87 1.35 -12.86
C ASN A 158 5.63 -0.16 -12.82
N THR A 159 5.67 -0.74 -11.61
CA THR A 159 5.38 -2.16 -11.42
C THR A 159 4.14 -2.29 -10.54
N VAL A 160 3.18 -3.07 -11.03
CA VAL A 160 1.96 -3.43 -10.28
C VAL A 160 2.13 -4.86 -9.79
N VAL A 161 1.97 -5.07 -8.49
CA VAL A 161 2.04 -6.39 -7.85
C VAL A 161 0.64 -6.79 -7.40
N THR A 162 0.18 -7.93 -7.91
CA THR A 162 -1.15 -8.45 -7.61
C THR A 162 -1.02 -9.83 -6.95
N PRO A 163 -1.47 -10.00 -5.70
CA PRO A 163 -1.61 -11.32 -5.09
C PRO A 163 -2.67 -12.15 -5.82
N THR A 164 -2.38 -13.45 -6.04
CA THR A 164 -3.28 -14.32 -6.81
C THR A 164 -3.74 -15.54 -6.05
N ARG A 165 -2.89 -16.19 -5.27
CA ARG A 165 -3.22 -17.39 -4.49
C ARG A 165 -2.64 -17.27 -3.10
N ASN A 166 -3.40 -17.71 -2.10
CA ASN A 166 -2.98 -17.75 -0.70
C ASN A 166 -2.58 -19.16 -0.30
N TYR A 167 -1.54 -19.27 0.54
CA TYR A 167 -1.14 -20.50 1.20
C TYR A 167 -0.90 -20.22 2.68
N PHE A 168 -1.21 -21.18 3.50
CA PHE A 168 -1.19 -21.04 4.95
C PHE A 168 -0.33 -22.12 5.57
N GLU A 169 0.43 -21.73 6.60
CA GLU A 169 1.22 -22.61 7.42
C GLU A 169 0.99 -22.24 8.88
N VAL A 170 0.63 -23.22 9.70
CA VAL A 170 0.55 -23.02 11.14
C VAL A 170 1.90 -23.37 11.76
N ARG A 171 2.54 -22.39 12.37
CA ARG A 171 3.86 -22.50 13.00
C ARG A 171 3.72 -22.50 14.52
N LEU A 172 4.42 -23.41 15.16
CA LEU A 172 4.56 -23.40 16.63
C LEU A 172 5.41 -22.20 17.05
N VAL A 173 5.13 -21.69 18.24
CA VAL A 173 5.83 -20.53 18.85
C VAL A 173 6.73 -21.02 19.98
#